data_2bf7dcb971863ee1a88f6dd58b253af8
#
_entry.id   2bf7dcb971863ee1a88f6dd58b253af8
#
_cell.length_a   1.000
_cell.length_b   1.000
_cell.length_c   1.000
_cell.angle_alpha   90.00
_cell.angle_beta   90.00
_cell.angle_gamma   90.00
#
_symmetry.space_group_name_H-M   'P 1'
#
loop_
_entity.id
_entity.type
_entity.pdbx_description
1 polymer ?
#
loop_
_entity_poly.entity_id
_entity_poly.type
_entity_poly.pdbx_seq_one_letter_code
_entity_poly.pdbx_strand_id
1 'polypeptide(L)'
;AEHGPRDVALITTDTQRPGGREQLHAYGRQFGLTVVEAGSEEALHEALHRLRDYPLVLVDTAGHGQRDRAMVGQLNWLRHAGKVRTMLVMPANAHSADLDEVIRRFGFVAPEAAILTKLDETGRLGAALSVLVRHQLPLAYTTDGQNVPDDLSTAEASRLVLKLEELRRAGDRPAEDADAA
;
A
#
# COMPACT_ATOMS: atom_id res chain seq x y z
N ALA A 1 -17.10 -7.56 5.62
CA ALA A 1 -15.76 -8.14 5.68
C ALA A 1 -15.87 -9.61 5.32
N GLU A 2 -15.03 -10.10 4.40
CA GLU A 2 -15.03 -11.49 3.94
C GLU A 2 -14.39 -12.44 4.97
N HIS A 3 -13.53 -11.90 5.86
CA HIS A 3 -12.80 -12.66 6.87
C HIS A 3 -13.12 -12.18 8.29
N GLY A 4 -13.31 -13.11 9.19
CA GLY A 4 -13.46 -12.82 10.62
C GLY A 4 -12.09 -12.62 11.32
N PRO A 5 -12.09 -12.14 12.57
CA PRO A 5 -10.82 -11.94 13.32
C PRO A 5 -9.98 -13.20 13.52
N ARG A 6 -10.61 -14.39 13.44
CA ARG A 6 -9.92 -15.68 13.56
C ARG A 6 -9.29 -16.17 12.26
N ASP A 7 -9.62 -15.51 11.14
CA ASP A 7 -9.18 -15.91 9.81
C ASP A 7 -7.98 -15.09 9.35
N VAL A 8 -7.63 -14.02 10.07
CA VAL A 8 -6.57 -13.07 9.69
C VAL A 8 -5.52 -12.97 10.78
N ALA A 9 -4.25 -13.04 10.37
CA ALA A 9 -3.12 -12.72 11.22
C ALA A 9 -2.24 -11.65 10.55
N LEU A 10 -1.54 -10.88 11.35
CA LEU A 10 -0.63 -9.82 10.92
C LEU A 10 0.80 -10.17 11.29
N ILE A 11 1.74 -9.92 10.38
CA ILE A 11 3.17 -9.93 10.66
C ILE A 11 3.70 -8.53 10.38
N THR A 12 4.51 -7.95 11.28
CA THR A 12 5.29 -6.76 10.95
C THR A 12 6.76 -7.10 10.83
N THR A 13 7.39 -6.63 9.76
CA THR A 13 8.84 -6.64 9.60
C THR A 13 9.46 -5.29 9.92
N ASP A 14 8.64 -4.27 10.22
CA ASP A 14 9.06 -2.93 10.66
C ASP A 14 9.35 -2.91 12.16
N THR A 15 10.45 -3.54 12.57
CA THR A 15 10.85 -3.63 13.97
C THR A 15 11.72 -2.47 14.44
N GLN A 16 12.17 -1.61 13.52
CA GLN A 16 13.15 -0.57 13.82
C GLN A 16 12.57 0.85 13.84
N ARG A 17 11.47 1.09 13.10
CA ARG A 17 10.86 2.42 13.06
C ARG A 17 10.02 2.68 14.31
N PRO A 18 10.34 3.73 15.10
CA PRO A 18 9.54 4.10 16.25
C PRO A 18 8.06 4.34 15.87
N GLY A 19 7.13 3.71 16.58
CA GLY A 19 5.70 3.85 16.38
C GLY A 19 5.08 2.93 15.32
N GLY A 20 5.84 2.34 14.39
CA GLY A 20 5.31 1.49 13.33
C GLY A 20 4.67 0.21 13.88
N ARG A 21 5.44 -0.57 14.63
CA ARG A 21 4.97 -1.81 15.26
C ARG A 21 3.87 -1.57 16.32
N GLU A 22 3.99 -0.49 17.10
CA GLU A 22 3.00 -0.14 18.12
C GLU A 22 1.63 0.15 17.48
N GLN A 23 1.61 0.80 16.33
CA GLN A 23 0.40 1.06 15.56
C GLN A 23 -0.24 -0.25 15.07
N LEU A 24 0.54 -1.18 14.52
CA LEU A 24 0.01 -2.46 14.08
C LEU A 24 -0.53 -3.30 15.24
N HIS A 25 0.16 -3.29 16.39
CA HIS A 25 -0.34 -3.93 17.62
C HIS A 25 -1.61 -3.27 18.15
N ALA A 26 -1.75 -1.94 18.04
CA ALA A 26 -2.98 -1.25 18.40
C ALA A 26 -4.16 -1.70 17.53
N TYR A 27 -3.98 -1.78 16.21
CA TYR A 27 -4.98 -2.35 15.30
C TYR A 27 -5.26 -3.83 15.61
N GLY A 28 -4.23 -4.63 15.87
CA GLY A 28 -4.40 -6.02 16.28
C GLY A 28 -5.32 -6.17 17.51
N ARG A 29 -5.10 -5.36 18.54
CA ARG A 29 -5.98 -5.32 19.72
C ARG A 29 -7.39 -4.86 19.41
N GLN A 30 -7.52 -3.79 18.61
CA GLN A 30 -8.82 -3.21 18.25
C GLN A 30 -9.69 -4.21 17.48
N PHE A 31 -9.11 -4.98 16.58
CA PHE A 31 -9.84 -5.92 15.72
C PHE A 31 -9.76 -7.37 16.21
N GLY A 32 -9.09 -7.65 17.33
CA GLY A 32 -8.93 -9.01 17.86
C GLY A 32 -8.04 -9.91 17.00
N LEU A 33 -7.06 -9.34 16.28
CA LEU A 33 -6.17 -10.06 15.37
C LEU A 33 -4.88 -10.49 16.08
N THR A 34 -4.34 -11.63 15.66
CA THR A 34 -3.00 -12.06 16.06
C THR A 34 -1.94 -11.21 15.34
N VAL A 35 -1.00 -10.63 16.09
CA VAL A 35 0.13 -9.86 15.55
C VAL A 35 1.43 -10.53 15.95
N VAL A 36 2.36 -10.68 15.01
CA VAL A 36 3.69 -11.27 15.19
C VAL A 36 4.74 -10.33 14.65
N GLU A 37 5.85 -10.17 15.36
CA GLU A 37 7.01 -9.40 14.88
C GLU A 37 8.04 -10.34 14.25
N ALA A 38 8.64 -9.91 13.12
CA ALA A 38 9.66 -10.65 12.40
C ALA A 38 10.80 -9.72 11.95
N GLY A 39 11.82 -9.58 12.77
CA GLY A 39 12.96 -8.68 12.52
C GLY A 39 14.09 -9.28 11.69
N SER A 40 13.95 -10.53 11.22
CA SER A 40 14.93 -11.21 10.36
C SER A 40 14.23 -12.15 9.39
N GLU A 41 14.98 -12.67 8.41
CA GLU A 41 14.47 -13.65 7.44
C GLU A 41 14.00 -14.92 8.13
N GLU A 42 14.80 -15.43 9.09
CA GLU A 42 14.47 -16.62 9.88
C GLU A 42 13.20 -16.41 10.71
N ALA A 43 13.10 -15.25 11.38
CA ALA A 43 11.90 -14.92 12.16
C ALA A 43 10.65 -14.81 11.28
N LEU A 44 10.76 -14.31 10.03
CA LEU A 44 9.67 -14.28 9.08
C LEU A 44 9.22 -15.68 8.68
N HIS A 45 10.17 -16.58 8.39
CA HIS A 45 9.88 -17.98 8.07
C HIS A 45 9.18 -18.69 9.24
N GLU A 46 9.67 -18.51 10.46
CA GLU A 46 9.05 -19.07 11.67
C GLU A 46 7.64 -18.54 11.89
N ALA A 47 7.45 -17.22 11.71
CA ALA A 47 6.14 -16.58 11.84
C ALA A 47 5.14 -17.14 10.81
N LEU A 48 5.53 -17.22 9.54
CA LEU A 48 4.70 -17.78 8.46
C LEU A 48 4.37 -19.25 8.72
N HIS A 49 5.34 -20.04 9.20
CA HIS A 49 5.08 -21.44 9.56
C HIS A 49 4.11 -21.57 10.74
N ARG A 50 4.25 -20.74 11.77
CA ARG A 50 3.35 -20.71 12.94
C ARG A 50 1.93 -20.30 12.57
N LEU A 51 1.79 -19.39 11.59
CA LEU A 51 0.51 -18.84 11.15
C LEU A 51 -0.08 -19.56 9.93
N ARG A 52 0.47 -20.69 9.53
CA ARG A 52 0.07 -21.42 8.30
C ARG A 52 -1.41 -21.85 8.26
N ASP A 53 -2.05 -21.99 9.42
CA ASP A 53 -3.45 -22.41 9.54
C ASP A 53 -4.41 -21.22 9.45
N TYR A 54 -3.92 -19.97 9.36
CA TYR A 54 -4.73 -18.80 9.11
C TYR A 54 -5.05 -18.71 7.60
N PRO A 55 -6.33 -18.52 7.22
CA PRO A 55 -6.73 -18.32 5.82
C PRO A 55 -6.03 -17.13 5.15
N LEU A 56 -5.73 -16.07 5.91
CA LEU A 56 -5.06 -14.86 5.43
C LEU A 56 -4.00 -14.39 6.43
N VAL A 57 -2.77 -14.24 5.95
CA VAL A 57 -1.68 -13.60 6.70
C VAL A 57 -1.24 -12.35 5.93
N LEU A 58 -1.34 -11.19 6.57
CA LEU A 58 -0.85 -9.92 6.01
C LEU A 58 0.52 -9.62 6.59
N VAL A 59 1.49 -9.34 5.72
CA VAL A 59 2.85 -8.96 6.11
C VAL A 59 3.05 -7.49 5.84
N ASP A 60 3.16 -6.70 6.91
CA ASP A 60 3.51 -5.29 6.87
C ASP A 60 5.02 -5.12 6.83
N THR A 61 5.50 -4.30 5.90
CA THR A 61 6.91 -4.03 5.71
C THR A 61 7.24 -2.60 6.09
N ALA A 62 8.47 -2.36 6.55
CA ALA A 62 8.95 -1.00 6.77
C ALA A 62 8.79 -0.16 5.49
N GLY A 63 8.30 1.06 5.65
CA GLY A 63 8.28 2.05 4.57
C GLY A 63 9.70 2.51 4.27
N HIS A 64 10.29 2.00 3.22
CA HIS A 64 11.64 2.38 2.78
C HIS A 64 11.59 3.44 1.68
N GLY A 65 12.47 4.43 1.80
CA GLY A 65 12.75 5.31 0.67
C GLY A 65 13.41 4.52 -0.47
N GLN A 66 13.13 4.93 -1.70
CA GLN A 66 13.63 4.26 -2.93
C GLN A 66 15.15 4.02 -2.95
N ARG A 67 15.92 4.77 -2.15
CA ARG A 67 17.40 4.72 -2.10
C ARG A 67 17.95 4.01 -0.88
N ASP A 68 17.08 3.41 -0.07
CA ASP A 68 17.50 2.71 1.14
C ASP A 68 18.08 1.32 0.80
N ARG A 69 19.33 1.08 1.20
CA ARG A 69 19.98 -0.22 0.99
C ARG A 69 19.39 -1.32 1.87
N ALA A 70 18.85 -0.98 3.03
CA ALA A 70 18.18 -1.94 3.93
C ALA A 70 16.93 -2.54 3.27
N MET A 71 16.27 -1.78 2.39
CA MET A 71 15.14 -2.24 1.60
C MET A 71 15.44 -3.52 0.82
N VAL A 72 16.60 -3.58 0.15
CA VAL A 72 16.95 -4.74 -0.69
C VAL A 72 17.06 -6.03 0.13
N GLY A 73 17.64 -5.94 1.34
CA GLY A 73 17.71 -7.07 2.26
C GLY A 73 16.31 -7.57 2.65
N GLN A 74 15.44 -6.68 3.12
CA GLN A 74 14.10 -7.03 3.57
C GLN A 74 13.23 -7.57 2.43
N LEU A 75 13.33 -7.03 1.23
CA LEU A 75 12.60 -7.53 0.07
C LEU A 75 13.11 -8.91 -0.38
N ASN A 76 14.38 -9.24 -0.18
CA ASN A 76 14.88 -10.60 -0.41
C ASN A 76 14.24 -11.61 0.54
N TRP A 77 13.99 -11.26 1.80
CA TRP A 77 13.27 -12.14 2.72
C TRP A 77 11.89 -12.53 2.18
N LEU A 78 11.14 -11.55 1.63
CA LEU A 78 9.84 -11.80 1.03
C LEU A 78 9.92 -12.73 -0.19
N ARG A 79 10.94 -12.57 -1.03
CA ARG A 79 11.18 -13.48 -2.18
C ARG A 79 11.47 -14.90 -1.74
N HIS A 80 12.29 -15.07 -0.71
CA HIS A 80 12.66 -16.39 -0.18
C HIS A 80 11.54 -17.03 0.65
N ALA A 81 10.62 -16.24 1.19
CA ALA A 81 9.46 -16.74 1.92
C ALA A 81 8.47 -17.57 1.08
N GLY A 82 8.68 -17.67 -0.23
CA GLY A 82 7.99 -18.57 -1.15
C GLY A 82 6.64 -18.04 -1.62
N LYS A 83 5.52 -18.41 -0.99
CA LYS A 83 4.16 -18.12 -1.47
C LYS A 83 3.61 -16.74 -1.07
N VAL A 84 4.47 -15.73 -0.91
CA VAL A 84 4.02 -14.37 -0.55
C VAL A 84 3.61 -13.61 -1.81
N ARG A 85 2.38 -13.09 -1.82
CA ARG A 85 1.87 -12.18 -2.86
C ARG A 85 2.20 -10.76 -2.45
N THR A 86 2.94 -10.04 -3.29
CA THR A 86 3.39 -8.67 -2.98
C THR A 86 2.48 -7.65 -3.62
N MET A 87 2.05 -6.65 -2.85
CA MET A 87 1.35 -5.47 -3.34
C MET A 87 2.22 -4.23 -3.13
N LEU A 88 2.31 -3.38 -4.15
CA LEU A 88 3.09 -2.15 -4.09
C LEU A 88 2.22 -0.98 -3.67
N VAL A 89 2.47 -0.41 -2.50
CA VAL A 89 1.73 0.74 -1.97
C VAL A 89 2.43 2.03 -2.40
N MET A 90 1.70 2.91 -3.09
CA MET A 90 2.25 4.15 -3.64
C MET A 90 1.28 5.32 -3.45
N PRO A 91 1.75 6.56 -3.17
CA PRO A 91 0.89 7.72 -3.07
C PRO A 91 0.55 8.28 -4.46
N ALA A 92 -0.74 8.53 -4.72
CA ALA A 92 -1.23 9.03 -6.01
C ALA A 92 -0.76 10.46 -6.31
N ASN A 93 -0.39 11.23 -5.29
CA ASN A 93 0.08 12.62 -5.39
C ASN A 93 1.58 12.74 -5.70
N ALA A 94 2.33 11.63 -5.82
CA ALA A 94 3.73 11.64 -6.21
C ALA A 94 3.91 11.99 -7.70
N HIS A 95 5.07 12.50 -8.04
CA HIS A 95 5.42 12.78 -9.43
C HIS A 95 5.51 11.48 -10.25
N SER A 96 5.07 11.52 -11.50
CA SER A 96 5.05 10.32 -12.37
C SER A 96 6.42 9.66 -12.56
N ALA A 97 7.50 10.46 -12.62
CA ALA A 97 8.86 9.93 -12.71
C ALA A 97 9.28 9.16 -11.44
N ASP A 98 8.84 9.62 -10.26
CA ASP A 98 9.13 8.95 -9.00
C ASP A 98 8.36 7.63 -8.89
N LEU A 99 7.07 7.61 -9.30
CA LEU A 99 6.28 6.40 -9.36
C LEU A 99 6.87 5.37 -10.33
N ASP A 100 7.34 5.82 -11.49
CA ASP A 100 8.00 4.99 -12.49
C ASP A 100 9.31 4.39 -11.94
N GLU A 101 10.12 5.19 -11.22
CA GLU A 101 11.33 4.69 -10.55
C GLU A 101 10.99 3.67 -9.45
N VAL A 102 9.96 3.91 -8.64
CA VAL A 102 9.49 3.00 -7.60
C VAL A 102 9.12 1.65 -8.21
N ILE A 103 8.27 1.62 -9.24
CA ILE A 103 7.84 0.36 -9.86
C ILE A 103 9.04 -0.41 -10.42
N ARG A 104 9.96 0.28 -11.11
CA ARG A 104 11.18 -0.37 -11.62
C ARG A 104 12.06 -0.96 -10.51
N ARG A 105 12.25 -0.21 -9.42
CA ARG A 105 13.08 -0.67 -8.29
C ARG A 105 12.47 -1.83 -7.54
N PHE A 106 11.16 -1.83 -7.36
CA PHE A 106 10.45 -2.92 -6.68
C PHE A 106 10.08 -4.08 -7.62
N GLY A 107 10.36 -3.95 -8.93
CA GLY A 107 10.05 -4.98 -9.93
C GLY A 107 10.66 -6.35 -9.65
N PHE A 108 11.79 -6.42 -8.93
CA PHE A 108 12.44 -7.69 -8.61
C PHE A 108 11.67 -8.55 -7.58
N VAL A 109 10.74 -7.98 -6.81
CA VAL A 109 9.80 -8.75 -5.96
C VAL A 109 8.52 -9.11 -6.70
N ALA A 110 8.44 -8.79 -7.99
CA ALA A 110 7.32 -9.10 -8.87
C ALA A 110 5.95 -8.75 -8.23
N PRO A 111 5.68 -7.45 -7.92
CA PRO A 111 4.41 -7.08 -7.33
C PRO A 111 3.25 -7.46 -8.25
N GLU A 112 2.24 -8.15 -7.70
CA GLU A 112 1.07 -8.59 -8.45
C GLU A 112 0.07 -7.46 -8.72
N ALA A 113 0.05 -6.46 -7.83
CA ALA A 113 -0.82 -5.31 -7.96
C ALA A 113 -0.27 -4.09 -7.19
N ALA A 114 -0.82 -2.93 -7.49
CA ALA A 114 -0.61 -1.69 -6.76
C ALA A 114 -1.80 -1.36 -5.85
N ILE A 115 -1.51 -0.60 -4.80
CA ILE A 115 -2.48 0.14 -3.99
C ILE A 115 -2.10 1.61 -4.11
N LEU A 116 -3.02 2.45 -4.62
CA LEU A 116 -2.82 3.90 -4.65
C LEU A 116 -3.46 4.53 -3.43
N THR A 117 -2.65 5.25 -2.66
CA THR A 117 -3.10 6.02 -1.50
C THR A 117 -3.19 7.51 -1.80
N LYS A 118 -3.85 8.28 -0.92
CA LYS A 118 -3.92 9.74 -1.00
C LYS A 118 -4.62 10.27 -2.25
N LEU A 119 -5.72 9.60 -2.64
CA LEU A 119 -6.52 10.06 -3.77
C LEU A 119 -7.23 11.39 -3.48
N ASP A 120 -7.46 11.69 -2.21
CA ASP A 120 -8.01 12.95 -1.69
C ASP A 120 -7.03 14.13 -1.84
N GLU A 121 -5.72 13.85 -1.79
CA GLU A 121 -4.67 14.85 -1.87
C GLU A 121 -4.18 15.12 -3.32
N THR A 122 -4.63 14.35 -4.32
CA THR A 122 -4.10 14.46 -5.68
C THR A 122 -5.00 15.25 -6.63
N GLY A 123 -4.43 16.23 -7.31
CA GLY A 123 -5.05 16.87 -8.48
C GLY A 123 -4.69 16.21 -9.83
N ARG A 124 -3.82 15.19 -9.84
CA ARG A 124 -3.21 14.63 -11.05
C ARG A 124 -3.26 13.10 -11.08
N LEU A 125 -4.40 12.52 -10.71
CA LEU A 125 -4.60 11.05 -10.70
C LEU A 125 -4.22 10.39 -12.02
N GLY A 126 -4.48 11.02 -13.16
CA GLY A 126 -4.14 10.51 -14.49
C GLY A 126 -2.65 10.20 -14.67
N ALA A 127 -1.76 10.96 -14.01
CA ALA A 127 -0.33 10.70 -14.05
C ALA A 127 0.03 9.36 -13.39
N ALA A 128 -0.53 9.07 -12.22
CA ALA A 128 -0.31 7.80 -11.53
C ALA A 128 -0.90 6.62 -12.31
N LEU A 129 -2.13 6.74 -12.80
CA LEU A 129 -2.76 5.70 -13.63
C LEU A 129 -1.98 5.41 -14.91
N SER A 130 -1.45 6.45 -15.59
CA SER A 130 -0.62 6.28 -16.79
C SER A 130 0.66 5.50 -16.52
N VAL A 131 1.27 5.68 -15.35
CA VAL A 131 2.44 4.89 -14.95
C VAL A 131 2.07 3.43 -14.73
N LEU A 132 0.98 3.14 -14.02
CA LEU A 132 0.50 1.78 -13.80
C LEU A 132 0.21 1.06 -15.12
N VAL A 133 -0.48 1.73 -16.06
CA VAL A 133 -0.77 1.19 -17.39
C VAL A 133 0.51 0.87 -18.17
N ARG A 134 1.49 1.78 -18.15
CA ARG A 134 2.79 1.58 -18.82
C ARG A 134 3.53 0.36 -18.31
N HIS A 135 3.49 0.12 -17.00
CA HIS A 135 4.13 -1.03 -16.37
C HIS A 135 3.24 -2.28 -16.33
N GLN A 136 2.03 -2.22 -16.87
CA GLN A 136 1.05 -3.31 -16.84
C GLN A 136 0.80 -3.83 -15.40
N LEU A 137 0.90 -2.93 -14.40
CA LEU A 137 0.69 -3.26 -13.00
C LEU A 137 -0.77 -3.02 -12.63
N PRO A 138 -1.55 -4.07 -12.31
CA PRO A 138 -2.95 -3.93 -11.93
C PRO A 138 -3.11 -3.06 -10.68
N LEU A 139 -4.18 -2.28 -10.60
CA LEU A 139 -4.57 -1.55 -9.41
C LEU A 139 -5.62 -2.36 -8.64
N ALA A 140 -5.30 -2.76 -7.40
CA ALA A 140 -6.20 -3.56 -6.57
C ALA A 140 -7.08 -2.70 -5.66
N TYR A 141 -6.49 -1.72 -4.98
CA TYR A 141 -7.18 -0.88 -4.01
C TYR A 141 -6.77 0.58 -4.14
N THR A 142 -7.63 1.45 -3.61
CA THR A 142 -7.38 2.88 -3.47
C THR A 142 -7.75 3.35 -2.07
N THR A 143 -7.06 4.38 -1.55
CA THR A 143 -7.48 5.08 -0.33
C THR A 143 -7.61 6.58 -0.60
N ASP A 144 -8.65 7.18 -0.05
CA ASP A 144 -9.00 8.59 -0.23
C ASP A 144 -9.23 9.34 1.09
N GLY A 145 -8.65 8.83 2.19
CA GLY A 145 -8.67 9.45 3.51
C GLY A 145 -7.93 8.63 4.56
N GLN A 146 -8.21 8.91 5.84
CA GLN A 146 -7.51 8.32 7.00
C GLN A 146 -8.39 7.43 7.88
N ASN A 147 -9.68 7.27 7.54
CA ASN A 147 -10.59 6.47 8.34
C ASN A 147 -10.53 4.99 7.90
N VAL A 148 -10.16 4.12 8.81
CA VAL A 148 -10.09 2.66 8.56
C VAL A 148 -11.32 2.01 9.17
N PRO A 149 -12.09 1.24 8.39
CA PRO A 149 -11.85 0.79 7.00
C PRO A 149 -12.51 1.65 5.90
N ASP A 150 -13.22 2.72 6.24
CA ASP A 150 -14.19 3.40 5.36
C ASP A 150 -13.54 4.02 4.10
N ASP A 151 -12.31 4.53 4.23
CA ASP A 151 -11.57 5.18 3.14
C ASP A 151 -10.74 4.21 2.29
N LEU A 152 -10.91 2.89 2.47
CA LEU A 152 -10.31 1.85 1.63
C LEU A 152 -11.35 1.27 0.68
N SER A 153 -11.10 1.36 -0.61
CA SER A 153 -12.00 0.86 -1.66
C SER A 153 -11.27 -0.08 -2.61
N THR A 154 -11.98 -1.10 -3.12
CA THR A 154 -11.52 -1.86 -4.28
C THR A 154 -11.44 -0.94 -5.49
N ALA A 155 -10.38 -1.08 -6.28
CA ALA A 155 -10.21 -0.27 -7.47
C ALA A 155 -11.20 -0.68 -8.56
N GLU A 156 -12.11 0.23 -8.89
CA GLU A 156 -13.09 0.06 -9.96
C GLU A 156 -12.84 1.08 -11.07
N ALA A 157 -12.73 0.62 -12.33
CA ALA A 157 -12.44 1.48 -13.47
C ALA A 157 -13.46 2.62 -13.62
N SER A 158 -14.73 2.34 -13.40
CA SER A 158 -15.82 3.33 -13.45
C SER A 158 -15.62 4.47 -12.45
N ARG A 159 -15.27 4.15 -11.20
CA ARG A 159 -14.99 5.15 -10.15
C ARG A 159 -13.76 5.98 -10.47
N LEU A 160 -12.70 5.34 -10.99
CA LEU A 160 -11.48 6.05 -11.39
C LEU A 160 -11.72 7.01 -12.53
N VAL A 161 -12.53 6.64 -13.54
CA VAL A 161 -12.90 7.52 -14.66
C VAL A 161 -13.74 8.72 -14.16
N LEU A 162 -14.71 8.48 -13.28
CA LEU A 162 -15.47 9.57 -12.68
C LEU A 162 -14.57 10.53 -11.89
N LYS A 163 -13.65 10.01 -11.08
CA LYS A 163 -12.70 10.84 -10.34
C LYS A 163 -11.78 11.65 -11.26
N LEU A 164 -11.30 11.05 -12.36
CA LEU A 164 -10.52 11.78 -13.37
C LEU A 164 -11.30 12.94 -13.98
N GLU A 165 -12.57 12.72 -14.31
CA GLU A 165 -13.42 13.75 -14.88
C GLU A 165 -13.73 14.88 -13.87
N GLU A 166 -13.95 14.55 -12.61
CA GLU A 166 -14.10 15.53 -11.52
C GLU A 166 -12.86 16.41 -11.39
N LEU A 167 -11.68 15.80 -11.35
CA LEU A 167 -10.41 16.53 -11.25
C LEU A 167 -10.14 17.39 -12.49
N ARG A 168 -10.49 16.91 -13.68
CA ARG A 168 -10.38 17.69 -14.91
C ARG A 168 -11.27 18.94 -14.83
N ARG A 169 -12.54 18.79 -14.46
CA ARG A 169 -13.48 19.91 -14.32
C ARG A 169 -13.06 20.91 -13.24
N ALA A 170 -12.49 20.42 -12.13
CA ALA A 170 -11.95 21.27 -11.09
C ALA A 170 -10.75 22.10 -11.57
N GLY A 171 -9.88 21.50 -12.39
CA GLY A 171 -8.72 22.20 -12.98
C GLY A 171 -9.09 23.19 -14.11
N ASP A 172 -10.22 22.96 -14.79
CA ASP A 172 -10.72 23.85 -15.87
C ASP A 172 -11.53 25.04 -15.33
N ARG A 173 -11.86 25.11 -14.01
CA ARG A 173 -12.50 26.27 -13.42
C ARG A 173 -11.49 27.41 -13.35
N PRO A 174 -11.78 28.60 -13.94
CA PRO A 174 -10.97 29.78 -13.74
C PRO A 174 -10.89 30.05 -12.24
N ALA A 175 -9.76 30.54 -11.79
CA ALA A 175 -9.58 31.04 -10.42
C ALA A 175 -10.47 32.32 -10.29
N GLU A 176 -11.77 32.13 -10.09
CA GLU A 176 -12.69 33.21 -9.78
C GLU A 176 -12.57 33.49 -8.27
N ASP A 177 -12.09 34.71 -8.00
CA ASP A 177 -12.20 35.48 -6.78
C ASP A 177 -11.64 34.89 -5.48
N ALA A 178 -10.29 34.86 -5.39
CA ALA A 178 -9.61 34.89 -4.10
C ALA A 178 -9.34 36.34 -3.59
N ASP A 179 -9.95 37.37 -4.19
CA ASP A 179 -9.78 38.77 -3.81
C ASP A 179 -11.09 39.48 -3.61
N ALA A 180 -11.90 39.03 -2.65
CA ALA A 180 -13.05 39.79 -2.13
C ALA A 180 -13.37 39.37 -0.69
N ALA A 181 -12.55 39.72 0.28
CA ALA A 181 -12.94 40.05 1.67
C ALA A 181 -11.73 40.59 2.45
#